data_2c151a1d6986b1603b19884ad1bff284
#
_entry.id   2c151a1d6986b1603b19884ad1bff284
#
_cell.length_a   1.000
_cell.length_b   1.000
_cell.length_c   1.000
_cell.angle_alpha   90.00
_cell.angle_beta   90.00
_cell.angle_gamma   90.00
#
_symmetry.space_group_name_H-M   'P 1'
#
loop_
_entity.id
_entity.type
_entity.pdbx_description
1 polymer ?
#
loop_
_entity_poly.entity_id
_entity_poly.type
_entity_poly.pdbx_seq_one_letter_code
_entity_poly.pdbx_strand_id
1 'polypeptide(L)'
;MKNFYFMRLFLSLLLVSSSFCFTACDDDDDNVPPMPNNVSTATMYGAYSGLMNVASINPHEGEDGREGKPSGVEIAAKVKNGTICFEDFPIKDIVLSIIPDEEMADKIVAAVGKVSYKIGYEPTLTANRDSIEFTLDPEPLKLAVTLPSETEEEAKPLIIEVKVEAEKDGGYSVENANMNFSFVAAKVLLGEGENQQELPDFKPITCYFNMDQHKADFTGF
;
A
#
# COMPACT_ATOMS: atom_id res chain seq x y z
N MET A 1 2.13 -42.15 44.87
CA MET A 1 3.47 -41.65 45.20
C MET A 1 4.44 -41.79 44.04
N LYS A 2 4.03 -41.54 42.79
CA LYS A 2 4.93 -41.63 41.62
C LYS A 2 5.22 -40.27 40.94
N ASN A 3 4.54 -39.20 41.31
CA ASN A 3 4.67 -37.89 40.66
C ASN A 3 5.67 -36.92 41.30
N PHE A 4 6.25 -37.31 42.44
CA PHE A 4 7.21 -36.43 43.16
C PHE A 4 8.65 -36.53 42.64
N TYR A 5 9.00 -37.64 41.98
CA TYR A 5 10.37 -37.84 41.44
C TYR A 5 10.57 -37.14 40.09
N PHE A 6 9.48 -36.96 39.32
CA PHE A 6 9.55 -36.31 38.01
C PHE A 6 9.79 -34.81 38.14
N MET A 7 9.21 -34.17 39.18
CA MET A 7 9.35 -32.74 39.42
C MET A 7 10.71 -32.33 39.97
N ARG A 8 11.43 -33.27 40.65
CA ARG A 8 12.81 -33.04 41.11
C ARG A 8 13.86 -33.23 40.06
N LEU A 9 13.58 -34.02 39.02
CA LEU A 9 14.48 -34.21 37.88
C LEU A 9 14.45 -33.00 36.92
N PHE A 10 13.31 -32.32 36.77
CA PHE A 10 13.17 -31.12 35.96
C PHE A 10 13.83 -29.88 36.59
N LEU A 11 13.90 -29.80 37.90
CA LEU A 11 14.51 -28.67 38.60
C LEU A 11 16.05 -28.72 38.64
N SER A 12 16.64 -29.87 38.44
CA SER A 12 18.11 -30.03 38.40
C SER A 12 18.70 -29.80 36.98
N LEU A 13 17.88 -29.83 35.94
CA LEU A 13 18.33 -29.60 34.55
C LEU A 13 18.37 -28.12 34.15
N LEU A 14 17.75 -27.23 34.97
CA LEU A 14 17.66 -25.78 34.67
C LEU A 14 18.82 -24.96 35.26
N LEU A 15 19.81 -25.60 35.93
CA LEU A 15 20.91 -24.90 36.60
C LEU A 15 22.28 -25.04 35.95
N VAL A 16 22.39 -25.66 34.75
CA VAL A 16 23.70 -25.93 34.09
C VAL A 16 23.92 -25.11 32.82
N SER A 17 23.05 -24.20 32.45
CA SER A 17 23.18 -23.43 31.19
C SER A 17 23.48 -21.95 31.36
N SER A 18 24.29 -21.55 32.32
CA SER A 18 24.74 -20.15 32.46
C SER A 18 26.25 -20.03 32.59
N SER A 19 26.96 -20.43 31.53
CA SER A 19 28.38 -20.08 31.37
C SER A 19 28.78 -20.12 29.92
N PHE A 20 28.23 -19.21 29.12
CA PHE A 20 28.87 -18.84 27.85
C PHE A 20 29.60 -17.53 28.05
N CYS A 21 30.91 -17.65 28.20
CA CYS A 21 31.83 -16.53 28.13
C CYS A 21 31.69 -15.89 26.73
N PHE A 22 31.25 -14.66 26.66
CA PHE A 22 31.42 -13.83 25.49
C PHE A 22 32.91 -13.49 25.38
N THR A 23 33.64 -14.21 24.52
CA THR A 23 34.89 -13.68 24.00
C THR A 23 34.52 -12.57 23.02
N ALA A 24 34.72 -11.32 23.44
CA ALA A 24 34.75 -10.18 22.57
C ALA A 24 35.90 -10.38 21.57
N CYS A 25 35.58 -10.65 20.30
CA CYS A 25 36.49 -10.39 19.20
C CYS A 25 36.47 -8.89 18.97
N ASP A 26 37.57 -8.27 19.33
CA ASP A 26 37.94 -6.92 18.99
C ASP A 26 38.46 -7.00 17.55
N ASP A 27 37.59 -6.70 16.57
CA ASP A 27 38.01 -6.42 15.20
C ASP A 27 37.56 -4.98 14.89
N ASP A 28 38.56 -4.09 14.96
CA ASP A 28 38.50 -2.70 14.59
C ASP A 28 38.20 -2.54 13.09
N ASP A 29 36.92 -2.51 12.72
CA ASP A 29 36.45 -1.97 11.45
C ASP A 29 35.12 -1.21 11.68
N ASP A 30 35.16 -0.30 12.67
CA ASP A 30 34.05 0.53 13.08
C ASP A 30 33.93 1.78 12.20
N ASN A 31 33.40 1.59 11.00
CA ASN A 31 32.82 2.70 10.25
C ASN A 31 31.34 2.46 9.94
N VAL A 32 30.63 1.78 10.85
CA VAL A 32 29.17 1.69 10.81
C VAL A 32 28.62 2.94 11.50
N PRO A 33 27.89 3.82 10.77
CA PRO A 33 27.25 4.97 11.42
C PRO A 33 26.40 4.49 12.59
N PRO A 34 26.39 5.19 13.74
CA PRO A 34 25.58 4.77 14.88
C PRO A 34 24.12 4.68 14.45
N MET A 35 23.54 3.50 14.59
CA MET A 35 22.12 3.26 14.27
C MET A 35 21.26 4.22 15.08
N PRO A 36 20.32 4.94 14.44
CA PRO A 36 19.41 5.81 15.15
C PRO A 36 18.52 5.00 16.09
N ASN A 37 18.78 5.04 17.38
CA ASN A 37 18.08 4.23 18.41
C ASN A 37 16.57 4.54 18.53
N ASN A 38 16.08 5.56 17.84
CA ASN A 38 14.69 6.03 17.89
C ASN A 38 13.87 5.65 16.65
N VAL A 39 14.42 4.93 15.66
CA VAL A 39 13.67 4.46 14.50
C VAL A 39 12.77 3.29 14.87
N SER A 40 11.50 3.42 14.55
CA SER A 40 10.47 2.39 14.72
C SER A 40 9.55 2.40 13.50
N THR A 41 8.64 1.44 13.42
CA THR A 41 7.62 1.42 12.36
C THR A 41 6.72 2.66 12.35
N ALA A 42 6.61 3.37 13.48
CA ALA A 42 5.90 4.65 13.57
C ALA A 42 6.63 5.80 12.84
N THR A 43 7.90 5.64 12.47
CA THR A 43 8.66 6.64 11.70
C THR A 43 8.01 6.95 10.36
N MET A 44 7.31 5.97 9.77
CA MET A 44 6.57 6.17 8.52
C MET A 44 5.19 6.85 8.68
N TYR A 45 4.74 7.18 9.91
CA TYR A 45 3.45 7.86 10.09
C TYR A 45 3.56 9.32 9.68
N GLY A 46 2.54 9.83 8.99
CA GLY A 46 2.49 11.22 8.57
C GLY A 46 1.68 11.45 7.32
N ALA A 47 1.83 12.67 6.79
CA ALA A 47 1.25 13.08 5.52
C ALA A 47 2.28 12.86 4.40
N TYR A 48 1.80 12.43 3.25
CA TYR A 48 2.61 12.14 2.07
C TYR A 48 2.02 12.82 0.85
N SER A 49 2.89 13.19 -0.10
CA SER A 49 2.49 13.52 -1.46
C SER A 49 3.48 12.91 -2.45
N GLY A 50 3.02 12.67 -3.65
CA GLY A 50 3.87 12.06 -4.67
C GLY A 50 3.10 11.78 -5.94
N LEU A 51 3.52 10.74 -6.65
CA LEU A 51 2.96 10.37 -7.93
C LEU A 51 2.43 8.94 -7.91
N MET A 52 1.26 8.75 -8.51
CA MET A 52 0.74 7.45 -8.91
C MET A 52 0.94 7.29 -10.42
N ASN A 53 1.60 6.21 -10.82
CA ASN A 53 1.76 5.80 -12.22
C ASN A 53 0.98 4.52 -12.46
N VAL A 54 0.36 4.39 -13.64
CA VAL A 54 -0.40 3.20 -14.01
C VAL A 54 0.25 2.53 -15.22
N ALA A 55 0.44 1.21 -15.14
CA ALA A 55 0.91 0.41 -16.24
C ALA A 55 -0.06 -0.75 -16.53
N SER A 56 -0.33 -0.99 -17.82
CA SER A 56 -1.04 -2.19 -18.24
C SER A 56 -0.10 -3.41 -18.17
N ILE A 57 -0.61 -4.53 -17.67
CA ILE A 57 0.16 -5.80 -17.59
C ILE A 57 0.49 -6.36 -18.99
N ASN A 58 -0.22 -5.91 -20.03
CA ASN A 58 0.10 -6.22 -21.42
C ASN A 58 0.52 -4.93 -22.14
N PRO A 59 1.80 -4.54 -22.07
CA PRO A 59 2.28 -3.44 -22.90
C PRO A 59 2.11 -3.86 -24.37
N HIS A 60 1.35 -3.10 -25.14
CA HIS A 60 1.40 -3.21 -26.59
C HIS A 60 2.84 -2.90 -27.01
N GLU A 61 3.49 -3.86 -27.70
CA GLU A 61 4.75 -3.63 -28.39
C GLU A 61 4.53 -2.47 -29.37
N GLY A 62 5.01 -1.28 -29.03
CA GLY A 62 4.91 -0.13 -29.94
C GLY A 62 4.99 1.26 -29.34
N GLU A 63 5.17 1.45 -28.07
CA GLU A 63 5.48 2.79 -27.56
C GLU A 63 6.99 3.01 -27.52
N ASP A 64 7.46 3.71 -28.57
CA ASP A 64 8.78 4.31 -28.67
C ASP A 64 9.18 4.97 -27.36
N GLY A 65 10.42 4.65 -26.91
CA GLY A 65 11.05 5.26 -25.74
C GLY A 65 11.06 6.78 -25.82
N ARG A 66 10.00 7.39 -25.36
CA ARG A 66 10.00 8.79 -24.95
C ARG A 66 10.55 8.85 -23.54
N GLU A 67 11.84 9.17 -23.44
CA GLU A 67 12.40 9.85 -22.30
C GLU A 67 11.60 11.16 -22.09
N GLY A 68 10.50 11.09 -21.38
CA GLY A 68 9.64 12.21 -21.08
C GLY A 68 9.12 12.08 -19.66
N LYS A 69 9.29 13.11 -18.88
CA LYS A 69 8.74 13.40 -17.54
C LYS A 69 7.86 12.28 -16.97
N PRO A 70 8.00 11.90 -15.70
CA PRO A 70 7.09 10.95 -15.07
C PRO A 70 5.65 11.46 -15.26
N SER A 71 4.88 10.77 -16.10
CA SER A 71 3.49 11.13 -16.43
C SER A 71 2.51 10.64 -15.37
N GLY A 72 2.96 10.62 -14.10
CA GLY A 72 2.14 10.20 -12.98
C GLY A 72 1.11 11.26 -12.58
N VAL A 73 0.02 10.80 -11.98
CA VAL A 73 -1.01 11.65 -11.36
C VAL A 73 -0.54 12.02 -9.96
N GLU A 74 -0.63 13.31 -9.61
CA GLU A 74 -0.34 13.76 -8.25
C GLU A 74 -1.33 13.15 -7.26
N ILE A 75 -0.81 12.67 -6.13
CA ILE A 75 -1.60 12.02 -5.09
C ILE A 75 -1.09 12.39 -3.70
N ALA A 76 -2.00 12.46 -2.75
CA ALA A 76 -1.70 12.68 -1.34
C ALA A 76 -2.30 11.57 -0.47
N ALA A 77 -1.56 11.16 0.55
CA ALA A 77 -1.99 10.15 1.51
C ALA A 77 -1.66 10.54 2.94
N LYS A 78 -2.39 9.93 3.88
CA LYS A 78 -2.06 9.95 5.31
C LYS A 78 -1.77 8.54 5.78
N VAL A 79 -0.59 8.32 6.33
CA VAL A 79 -0.17 7.05 6.89
C VAL A 79 -0.34 7.09 8.41
N LYS A 80 -1.05 6.13 8.92
CA LYS A 80 -1.29 5.92 10.34
C LYS A 80 -1.02 4.45 10.67
N ASN A 81 -1.19 4.09 11.94
CA ASN A 81 -1.01 2.72 12.41
C ASN A 81 -1.78 1.70 11.55
N GLY A 82 -1.05 0.94 10.73
CA GLY A 82 -1.60 -0.14 9.90
C GLY A 82 -2.48 0.30 8.72
N THR A 83 -2.50 1.60 8.36
CA THR A 83 -3.37 2.05 7.26
C THR A 83 -2.77 3.22 6.49
N ILE A 84 -2.80 3.12 5.16
CA ILE A 84 -2.55 4.21 4.20
C ILE A 84 -3.92 4.72 3.74
N CYS A 85 -4.21 6.01 3.96
CA CYS A 85 -5.50 6.62 3.67
C CYS A 85 -5.35 7.67 2.57
N PHE A 86 -6.11 7.53 1.50
CA PHE A 86 -6.28 8.52 0.43
C PHE A 86 -7.65 9.20 0.62
N GLU A 87 -7.69 10.53 0.64
CA GLU A 87 -8.94 11.30 0.72
C GLU A 87 -9.56 11.57 -0.66
N ASP A 88 -8.70 11.61 -1.68
CA ASP A 88 -9.07 11.83 -3.08
C ASP A 88 -8.21 10.93 -3.97
N PHE A 89 -8.64 9.68 -4.13
CA PHE A 89 -7.92 8.67 -4.91
C PHE A 89 -8.22 8.86 -6.40
N PRO A 90 -7.21 9.02 -7.29
CA PRO A 90 -7.42 9.25 -8.72
C PRO A 90 -7.89 7.96 -9.41
N ILE A 91 -9.15 7.95 -9.85
CA ILE A 91 -9.79 6.77 -10.46
C ILE A 91 -9.81 6.81 -11.99
N LYS A 92 -9.33 7.90 -12.64
CA LYS A 92 -9.47 8.09 -14.10
C LYS A 92 -8.85 6.94 -14.88
N ASP A 93 -7.63 6.53 -14.56
CA ASP A 93 -6.94 5.45 -15.27
C ASP A 93 -7.62 4.09 -15.08
N ILE A 94 -8.19 3.85 -13.90
CA ILE A 94 -8.99 2.65 -13.65
C ILE A 94 -10.26 2.68 -14.49
N VAL A 95 -10.95 3.82 -14.58
CA VAL A 95 -12.14 3.97 -15.41
C VAL A 95 -11.80 3.81 -16.89
N LEU A 96 -10.68 4.36 -17.37
CA LEU A 96 -10.21 4.20 -18.76
C LEU A 96 -9.87 2.75 -19.10
N SER A 97 -9.39 1.96 -18.13
CA SER A 97 -9.16 0.52 -18.35
C SER A 97 -10.45 -0.29 -18.51
N ILE A 98 -11.57 0.24 -18.03
CA ILE A 98 -12.91 -0.35 -18.13
C ILE A 98 -13.60 0.17 -19.41
N ILE A 99 -13.54 1.47 -19.64
CA ILE A 99 -14.18 2.17 -20.75
C ILE A 99 -13.10 3.00 -21.47
N PRO A 100 -12.55 2.50 -22.58
CA PRO A 100 -11.46 3.17 -23.29
C PRO A 100 -11.96 4.34 -24.17
N ASP A 101 -12.85 5.16 -23.61
CA ASP A 101 -13.38 6.40 -24.18
C ASP A 101 -13.14 7.52 -23.17
N GLU A 102 -12.29 8.47 -23.53
CA GLU A 102 -11.82 9.52 -22.63
C GLU A 102 -12.97 10.47 -22.19
N GLU A 103 -13.87 10.81 -23.11
CA GLU A 103 -15.02 11.70 -22.81
C GLU A 103 -16.00 11.01 -21.85
N MET A 104 -16.26 9.72 -22.03
CA MET A 104 -17.11 8.95 -21.15
C MET A 104 -16.45 8.73 -19.78
N ALA A 105 -15.15 8.43 -19.76
CA ALA A 105 -14.40 8.29 -18.54
C ALA A 105 -14.45 9.58 -17.69
N ASP A 106 -14.24 10.73 -18.30
CA ASP A 106 -14.34 12.04 -17.62
C ASP A 106 -15.75 12.31 -17.04
N LYS A 107 -16.79 11.93 -17.77
CA LYS A 107 -18.18 12.03 -17.27
C LYS A 107 -18.41 11.11 -16.07
N ILE A 108 -17.87 9.91 -16.09
CA ILE A 108 -17.98 8.94 -14.97
C ILE A 108 -17.19 9.44 -13.76
N VAL A 109 -15.95 9.89 -13.93
CA VAL A 109 -15.14 10.48 -12.86
C VAL A 109 -15.84 11.66 -12.22
N ALA A 110 -16.43 12.55 -13.03
CA ALA A 110 -17.19 13.69 -12.55
C ALA A 110 -18.47 13.26 -11.78
N ALA A 111 -19.14 12.22 -12.22
CA ALA A 111 -20.34 11.69 -11.56
C ALA A 111 -20.05 10.98 -10.24
N VAL A 112 -18.91 10.26 -10.14
CA VAL A 112 -18.44 9.62 -8.91
C VAL A 112 -17.95 10.64 -7.89
N GLY A 113 -17.27 11.71 -8.36
CA GLY A 113 -16.67 12.72 -7.51
C GLY A 113 -15.45 12.21 -6.74
N LYS A 114 -15.26 12.72 -5.50
CA LYS A 114 -14.10 12.33 -4.68
C LYS A 114 -14.23 10.92 -4.14
N VAL A 115 -13.18 10.15 -4.29
CA VAL A 115 -13.11 8.76 -3.83
C VAL A 115 -12.11 8.65 -2.68
N SER A 116 -12.59 8.25 -1.52
CA SER A 116 -11.71 7.88 -0.41
C SER A 116 -11.34 6.40 -0.52
N TYR A 117 -10.03 6.11 -0.41
CA TYR A 117 -9.54 4.74 -0.46
C TYR A 117 -8.58 4.46 0.69
N LYS A 118 -8.63 3.22 1.22
CA LYS A 118 -7.79 2.79 2.33
C LYS A 118 -7.10 1.49 1.98
N ILE A 119 -5.82 1.40 2.35
CA ILE A 119 -5.02 0.19 2.20
C ILE A 119 -4.49 -0.17 3.58
N GLY A 120 -4.82 -1.38 4.06
CA GLY A 120 -4.20 -1.96 5.23
C GLY A 120 -2.72 -2.28 4.94
N TYR A 121 -1.86 -2.26 5.96
CA TYR A 121 -0.50 -2.73 5.82
C TYR A 121 0.07 -3.26 7.14
N GLU A 122 1.00 -4.20 7.05
CA GLU A 122 1.75 -4.76 8.18
C GLU A 122 3.23 -4.40 8.04
N PRO A 123 3.78 -3.49 8.88
CA PRO A 123 5.14 -3.01 8.76
C PRO A 123 6.14 -3.87 9.54
N THR A 124 7.33 -4.06 8.97
CA THR A 124 8.47 -4.72 9.59
C THR A 124 9.71 -3.82 9.46
N LEU A 125 10.35 -3.50 10.59
CA LEU A 125 11.59 -2.74 10.58
C LEU A 125 12.75 -3.65 10.18
N THR A 126 13.58 -3.20 9.23
CA THR A 126 14.81 -3.92 8.84
C THR A 126 15.81 -4.01 9.98
N ALA A 127 16.71 -5.00 9.95
CA ALA A 127 17.72 -5.20 10.99
C ALA A 127 18.62 -3.97 11.16
N ASN A 128 18.96 -3.29 10.06
CA ASN A 128 19.78 -2.08 10.05
C ASN A 128 19.02 -0.81 10.47
N ARG A 129 17.68 -0.90 10.59
CA ARG A 129 16.80 0.23 10.92
C ARG A 129 16.88 1.41 9.94
N ASP A 130 17.33 1.18 8.73
CA ASP A 130 17.43 2.15 7.64
C ASP A 130 16.15 2.19 6.77
N SER A 131 15.34 1.15 6.87
CA SER A 131 14.11 1.00 6.10
C SER A 131 13.03 0.23 6.87
N ILE A 132 11.80 0.41 6.44
CA ILE A 132 10.63 -0.33 6.89
C ILE A 132 10.03 -1.00 5.66
N GLU A 133 10.01 -2.32 5.66
CA GLU A 133 9.29 -3.13 4.68
C GLU A 133 7.85 -3.33 5.17
N PHE A 134 6.88 -3.40 4.26
CA PHE A 134 5.50 -3.64 4.65
C PHE A 134 4.73 -4.41 3.59
N THR A 135 3.95 -5.38 4.05
CA THR A 135 3.01 -6.13 3.22
C THR A 135 1.67 -5.39 3.19
N LEU A 136 1.10 -5.22 1.99
CA LEU A 136 -0.19 -4.55 1.80
C LEU A 136 -1.36 -5.52 1.99
N ASP A 137 -2.44 -4.99 2.56
CA ASP A 137 -3.76 -5.63 2.64
C ASP A 137 -4.83 -4.67 2.07
N PRO A 138 -4.93 -4.56 0.73
CA PRO A 138 -5.83 -3.62 0.08
C PRO A 138 -7.27 -4.08 0.13
N GLU A 139 -8.18 -3.18 0.53
CA GLU A 139 -9.61 -3.41 0.41
C GLU A 139 -10.07 -3.25 -1.06
N PRO A 140 -11.18 -3.88 -1.49
CA PRO A 140 -11.78 -3.62 -2.79
C PRO A 140 -12.19 -2.15 -2.91
N LEU A 141 -11.85 -1.52 -4.05
CA LEU A 141 -12.28 -0.16 -4.36
C LEU A 141 -13.70 -0.17 -4.89
N LYS A 142 -14.62 0.53 -4.21
CA LYS A 142 -16.04 0.60 -4.60
C LYS A 142 -16.39 1.98 -5.12
N LEU A 143 -16.96 2.03 -6.31
CA LEU A 143 -17.42 3.24 -6.98
C LEU A 143 -18.93 3.16 -7.20
N ALA A 144 -19.66 4.21 -6.81
CA ALA A 144 -21.08 4.34 -7.09
C ALA A 144 -21.28 5.36 -8.20
N VAL A 145 -21.69 4.92 -9.38
CA VAL A 145 -21.87 5.77 -10.57
C VAL A 145 -23.35 6.02 -10.78
N THR A 146 -23.80 7.26 -10.60
CA THR A 146 -25.15 7.67 -10.94
C THR A 146 -25.13 8.36 -12.30
N LEU A 147 -25.53 7.65 -13.34
CA LEU A 147 -25.68 8.24 -14.67
C LEU A 147 -26.99 9.01 -14.75
N PRO A 148 -27.01 10.18 -15.44
CA PRO A 148 -28.24 10.91 -15.67
C PRO A 148 -29.23 10.03 -16.45
N SER A 149 -30.43 9.85 -15.90
CA SER A 149 -31.54 9.16 -16.57
C SER A 149 -32.39 10.16 -17.30
N GLU A 150 -32.83 9.84 -18.52
CA GLU A 150 -33.81 10.67 -19.26
C GLU A 150 -35.22 10.52 -18.71
N THR A 151 -35.43 9.62 -17.77
CA THR A 151 -36.76 9.40 -17.12
C THR A 151 -36.72 9.89 -15.68
N GLU A 152 -37.85 10.43 -15.16
CA GLU A 152 -38.00 10.93 -13.79
C GLU A 152 -37.93 9.84 -12.69
N GLU A 153 -37.69 8.60 -13.05
CA GLU A 153 -37.41 7.54 -12.07
C GLU A 153 -36.04 7.75 -11.47
N GLU A 154 -35.92 7.66 -10.15
CA GLU A 154 -34.67 7.77 -9.40
C GLU A 154 -33.68 6.75 -9.96
N ALA A 155 -32.67 7.24 -10.68
CA ALA A 155 -31.62 6.41 -11.26
C ALA A 155 -30.85 5.72 -10.12
N LYS A 156 -30.95 4.40 -10.02
CA LYS A 156 -30.17 3.65 -9.05
C LYS A 156 -28.69 3.71 -9.46
N PRO A 157 -27.78 3.98 -8.52
CA PRO A 157 -26.37 3.99 -8.83
C PRO A 157 -25.91 2.60 -9.32
N LEU A 158 -25.12 2.58 -10.38
CA LEU A 158 -24.36 1.41 -10.76
C LEU A 158 -23.18 1.27 -9.80
N ILE A 159 -23.10 0.16 -9.10
CA ILE A 159 -21.94 -0.14 -8.25
C ILE A 159 -20.89 -0.88 -9.06
N ILE A 160 -19.68 -0.33 -9.05
CA ILE A 160 -18.48 -0.93 -9.64
C ILE A 160 -17.55 -1.28 -8.48
N GLU A 161 -17.20 -2.55 -8.36
CA GLU A 161 -16.23 -3.01 -7.36
C GLU A 161 -14.98 -3.49 -8.07
N VAL A 162 -13.84 -2.81 -7.80
CA VAL A 162 -12.53 -3.20 -8.32
C VAL A 162 -11.83 -4.04 -7.25
N LYS A 163 -11.54 -5.29 -7.57
CA LYS A 163 -10.73 -6.16 -6.73
C LYS A 163 -9.27 -5.74 -6.84
N VAL A 164 -8.68 -5.42 -5.70
CA VAL A 164 -7.30 -4.96 -5.60
C VAL A 164 -6.48 -6.04 -4.90
N GLU A 165 -5.31 -6.33 -5.45
CA GLU A 165 -4.38 -7.31 -4.92
C GLU A 165 -3.00 -6.68 -4.71
N ALA A 166 -2.33 -7.01 -3.62
CA ALA A 166 -0.95 -6.64 -3.41
C ALA A 166 -0.06 -7.37 -4.43
N GLU A 167 0.84 -6.65 -5.09
CA GLU A 167 1.78 -7.25 -6.05
C GLU A 167 3.10 -7.63 -5.38
N LYS A 168 3.63 -6.71 -4.57
CA LYS A 168 4.91 -6.81 -3.88
C LYS A 168 4.82 -6.13 -2.53
N ASP A 169 5.79 -6.45 -1.67
CA ASP A 169 5.99 -5.70 -0.43
C ASP A 169 6.36 -4.25 -0.76
N GLY A 170 5.82 -3.32 0.01
CA GLY A 170 6.18 -1.92 -0.04
C GLY A 170 7.41 -1.64 0.80
N GLY A 171 8.03 -0.49 0.59
CA GLY A 171 9.20 -0.05 1.34
C GLY A 171 9.14 1.43 1.69
N TYR A 172 9.65 1.77 2.87
CA TYR A 172 9.88 3.14 3.31
C TYR A 172 11.36 3.32 3.66
N SER A 173 12.02 4.27 3.02
CA SER A 173 13.40 4.67 3.33
C SER A 173 13.41 5.70 4.45
N VAL A 174 14.10 5.41 5.55
CA VAL A 174 14.22 6.32 6.70
C VAL A 174 15.06 7.55 6.33
N GLU A 175 16.13 7.36 5.55
CA GLU A 175 17.03 8.43 5.12
C GLU A 175 16.32 9.43 4.21
N ASN A 176 15.61 8.92 3.20
CA ASN A 176 14.96 9.75 2.19
C ASN A 176 13.56 10.20 2.60
N ALA A 177 12.99 9.62 3.67
CA ALA A 177 11.60 9.83 4.08
C ALA A 177 10.63 9.60 2.91
N ASN A 178 10.89 8.55 2.12
CA ASN A 178 10.15 8.22 0.90
C ASN A 178 9.56 6.82 0.99
N MET A 179 8.33 6.66 0.52
CA MET A 179 7.58 5.43 0.52
C MET A 179 7.26 5.00 -0.92
N ASN A 180 7.54 3.73 -1.24
CA ASN A 180 7.24 3.12 -2.53
C ASN A 180 6.44 1.84 -2.33
N PHE A 181 5.38 1.66 -3.12
CA PHE A 181 4.59 0.43 -3.15
C PHE A 181 3.80 0.31 -4.45
N SER A 182 3.22 -0.86 -4.69
CA SER A 182 2.33 -1.10 -5.84
C SER A 182 1.21 -2.06 -5.48
N PHE A 183 0.11 -1.95 -6.22
CA PHE A 183 -0.97 -2.93 -6.21
C PHE A 183 -1.54 -3.13 -7.62
N VAL A 184 -2.24 -4.23 -7.81
CA VAL A 184 -2.93 -4.57 -9.06
C VAL A 184 -4.43 -4.40 -8.89
N ALA A 185 -5.06 -3.62 -9.76
CA ALA A 185 -6.50 -3.72 -9.99
C ALA A 185 -6.72 -4.98 -10.85
N ALA A 186 -7.07 -6.08 -10.19
CA ALA A 186 -7.03 -7.41 -10.80
C ALA A 186 -8.32 -7.76 -11.54
N LYS A 187 -9.47 -7.33 -11.02
CA LYS A 187 -10.80 -7.65 -11.56
C LYS A 187 -11.78 -6.52 -11.29
N VAL A 188 -12.78 -6.43 -12.16
CA VAL A 188 -13.91 -5.52 -12.00
C VAL A 188 -15.20 -6.30 -11.94
N LEU A 189 -16.01 -6.00 -10.92
CA LEU A 189 -17.34 -6.57 -10.72
C LEU A 189 -18.38 -5.46 -10.84
N LEU A 190 -19.47 -5.70 -11.56
CA LEU A 190 -20.58 -4.77 -11.73
C LEU A 190 -21.79 -5.26 -10.95
N GLY A 191 -22.45 -4.36 -10.22
CA GLY A 191 -23.60 -4.70 -9.38
C GLY A 191 -23.26 -5.00 -7.94
N GLU A 192 -24.22 -5.49 -7.17
CA GLU A 192 -24.08 -5.81 -5.75
C GLU A 192 -24.63 -7.19 -5.39
N GLY A 193 -24.03 -7.81 -4.37
CA GLY A 193 -24.48 -9.06 -3.78
C GLY A 193 -24.51 -10.23 -4.78
N GLU A 194 -25.60 -10.98 -4.80
CA GLU A 194 -25.76 -12.16 -5.67
C GLU A 194 -25.91 -11.81 -7.15
N ASN A 195 -26.18 -10.55 -7.50
CA ASN A 195 -26.30 -10.08 -8.88
C ASN A 195 -24.99 -9.50 -9.44
N GLN A 196 -23.90 -9.63 -8.71
CA GLN A 196 -22.61 -9.14 -9.11
C GLN A 196 -22.07 -9.94 -10.31
N GLN A 197 -21.61 -9.24 -11.35
CA GLN A 197 -21.10 -9.83 -12.59
C GLN A 197 -19.66 -9.36 -12.84
N GLU A 198 -18.75 -10.30 -13.11
CA GLU A 198 -17.38 -9.98 -13.50
C GLU A 198 -17.36 -9.39 -14.92
N LEU A 199 -16.59 -8.35 -15.13
CA LEU A 199 -16.33 -7.75 -16.45
C LEU A 199 -15.28 -8.58 -17.18
N PRO A 200 -15.67 -9.41 -18.19
CA PRO A 200 -14.78 -10.45 -18.73
C PRO A 200 -13.58 -9.91 -19.53
N ASP A 201 -13.72 -8.70 -20.09
CA ASP A 201 -12.68 -8.10 -20.96
C ASP A 201 -11.81 -7.09 -20.19
N PHE A 202 -11.96 -7.01 -18.87
CA PHE A 202 -11.11 -6.15 -18.06
C PHE A 202 -9.67 -6.64 -18.08
N LYS A 203 -8.75 -5.75 -18.41
CA LYS A 203 -7.31 -6.03 -18.36
C LYS A 203 -6.75 -5.50 -17.06
N PRO A 204 -6.12 -6.37 -16.23
CA PRO A 204 -5.49 -5.91 -14.99
C PRO A 204 -4.49 -4.80 -15.25
N ILE A 205 -4.46 -3.82 -14.33
CA ILE A 205 -3.51 -2.71 -14.36
C ILE A 205 -2.78 -2.64 -13.02
N THR A 206 -1.49 -2.29 -13.07
CA THR A 206 -0.69 -2.05 -11.87
C THR A 206 -0.59 -0.56 -11.59
N CYS A 207 -0.90 -0.17 -10.35
CA CYS A 207 -0.72 1.17 -9.83
C CYS A 207 0.57 1.22 -9.00
N TYR A 208 1.53 2.07 -9.39
CA TYR A 208 2.80 2.28 -8.70
C TYR A 208 2.77 3.62 -7.98
N PHE A 209 3.21 3.64 -6.73
CA PHE A 209 3.25 4.82 -5.88
C PHE A 209 4.68 5.14 -5.49
N ASN A 210 5.03 6.41 -5.61
CA ASN A 210 6.28 6.98 -5.12
C ASN A 210 5.93 8.27 -4.38
N MET A 211 6.07 8.28 -3.05
CA MET A 211 5.51 9.30 -2.19
C MET A 211 6.51 9.76 -1.13
N ASP A 212 6.70 11.07 -1.05
CA ASP A 212 7.57 11.72 -0.06
C ASP A 212 6.77 12.11 1.19
N GLN A 213 7.33 11.82 2.35
CA GLN A 213 6.75 12.21 3.63
C GLN A 213 6.97 13.70 3.88
N HIS A 214 5.90 14.42 4.21
CA HIS A 214 5.99 15.78 4.70
C HIS A 214 6.46 15.76 6.15
N LYS A 215 7.68 16.27 6.39
CA LYS A 215 8.11 16.56 7.77
C LYS A 215 7.16 17.64 8.31
N ALA A 216 6.47 17.34 9.41
CA ALA A 216 5.70 18.35 10.10
C ALA A 216 6.69 19.47 10.51
N ASP A 217 6.55 20.65 9.92
CA ASP A 217 7.24 21.84 10.40
C ASP A 217 6.69 22.15 11.79
N PHE A 218 7.35 21.65 12.82
CA PHE A 218 7.14 22.08 14.21
C PHE A 218 7.71 23.50 14.42
N THR A 219 7.36 24.44 13.54
CA THR A 219 7.62 25.85 13.76
C THR A 219 6.33 26.50 14.23
N GLY A 220 6.07 26.38 15.54
CA GLY A 220 4.89 27.08 16.10
C GLY A 220 4.57 26.66 17.54
N PHE A 221 5.45 27.04 18.46
CA PHE A 221 5.07 27.33 19.85
C PHE A 221 5.70 28.67 20.24
#